data_780e9704a721f22494752ca5fc7118e6
#
_entry.id   780e9704a721f22494752ca5fc7118e6
#
_cell.length_a   1.000
_cell.length_b   1.000
_cell.length_c   1.000
_cell.angle_alpha   90.00
_cell.angle_beta   90.00
_cell.angle_gamma   90.00
#
_symmetry.space_group_name_H-M   'P 1'
#
loop_
_entity.id
_entity.type
_entity.pdbx_description
1 polymer ?
#
loop_
_entity_poly.entity_id
_entity_poly.type
_entity_poly.pdbx_seq_one_letter_code
_entity_poly.pdbx_strand_id
1 'polypeptide(L)'
;MAEKIYHPGENYDYPLIIKKLLKDPLIKSPDQEIVYGDRHRYTYRDLSQRISRLANGLTELGAAAGDTIAVFDYDSHRYLECFFAIPMIGAVLQTVNWRLSADQIAYTINHAEAQMIIINVDFLAVMENIWDRLKTVKTVVVIAEKGGIPDTKIGVVAEFEGLMQSSSASFQFADLDENT
;
A
#
# COMPACT_ATOMS: atom_id res chain seq x y z
N MET A 1 24.26 16.43 9.75
CA MET A 1 23.87 16.57 8.33
C MET A 1 25.15 16.57 7.53
N ALA A 2 25.36 15.56 6.67
CA ALA A 2 26.50 15.55 5.76
C ALA A 2 26.23 16.59 4.67
N GLU A 3 27.14 17.54 4.51
CA GLU A 3 27.09 18.54 3.44
C GLU A 3 27.24 17.82 2.08
N LYS A 4 26.20 17.85 1.25
CA LYS A 4 26.28 17.31 -0.13
C LYS A 4 27.30 18.15 -0.89
N ILE A 5 28.43 17.56 -1.22
CA ILE A 5 29.42 18.18 -2.11
C ILE A 5 28.81 18.13 -3.53
N TYR A 6 28.27 19.24 -3.98
CA TYR A 6 27.71 19.41 -5.30
C TYR A 6 28.80 19.80 -6.28
N HIS A 7 29.06 18.97 -7.30
CA HIS A 7 29.87 19.33 -8.45
C HIS A 7 28.95 19.70 -9.61
N PRO A 8 28.68 21.00 -9.86
CA PRO A 8 27.80 21.41 -10.95
C PRO A 8 28.37 20.94 -12.30
N GLY A 9 27.64 20.09 -13.01
CA GLY A 9 27.95 19.65 -14.36
C GLY A 9 28.41 18.19 -14.54
N GLU A 10 28.60 17.42 -13.43
CA GLU A 10 29.08 16.04 -13.56
C GLU A 10 27.98 14.99 -13.40
N ASN A 11 26.89 15.26 -12.66
CA ASN A 11 25.80 14.31 -12.43
C ASN A 11 24.44 14.97 -12.58
N TYR A 12 23.50 14.28 -13.23
CA TYR A 12 22.11 14.67 -13.27
C TYR A 12 21.44 14.32 -11.92
N ASP A 13 20.99 15.34 -11.20
CA ASP A 13 20.25 15.14 -9.92
C ASP A 13 18.81 14.70 -10.22
N TYR A 14 18.62 13.39 -10.21
CA TYR A 14 17.31 12.76 -10.39
C TYR A 14 16.93 12.00 -9.13
N PRO A 15 16.11 12.59 -8.23
CA PRO A 15 15.67 11.92 -7.00
C PRO A 15 14.94 10.61 -7.30
N LEU A 16 15.35 9.53 -6.61
CA LEU A 16 14.79 8.18 -6.77
C LEU A 16 13.52 8.02 -5.93
N ILE A 17 12.46 8.71 -6.34
CA ILE A 17 11.15 8.64 -5.67
C ILE A 17 10.15 7.85 -6.50
N ILE A 18 9.33 7.03 -5.82
CA ILE A 18 8.45 6.06 -6.48
C ILE A 18 7.42 6.72 -7.41
N LYS A 19 6.92 7.92 -7.09
CA LYS A 19 5.93 8.60 -7.94
C LYS A 19 6.46 8.92 -9.34
N LYS A 20 7.79 9.01 -9.52
CA LYS A 20 8.39 9.23 -10.84
C LYS A 20 8.27 8.01 -11.75
N LEU A 21 8.16 6.80 -11.20
CA LEU A 21 7.96 5.58 -11.99
C LEU A 21 6.63 5.57 -12.74
N LEU A 22 5.60 6.27 -12.23
CA LEU A 22 4.29 6.39 -12.90
C LEU A 22 4.29 7.45 -14.01
N LYS A 23 5.21 8.41 -13.98
CA LYS A 23 5.20 9.55 -14.90
C LYS A 23 5.35 9.11 -16.37
N ASP A 24 6.32 8.26 -16.63
CA ASP A 24 6.62 7.81 -17.99
C ASP A 24 5.48 6.96 -18.60
N PRO A 25 4.94 5.93 -17.93
CA PRO A 25 3.80 5.19 -18.43
C PRO A 25 2.56 6.07 -18.70
N LEU A 26 2.28 7.02 -17.84
CA LEU A 26 1.13 7.92 -17.99
C LEU A 26 1.27 8.89 -19.16
N ILE A 27 2.50 9.27 -19.53
CA ILE A 27 2.76 10.16 -20.68
C ILE A 27 2.84 9.36 -21.98
N LYS A 28 3.56 8.24 -21.98
CA LYS A 28 3.92 7.52 -23.21
C LYS A 28 2.90 6.46 -23.61
N SER A 29 2.26 5.82 -22.63
CA SER A 29 1.39 4.65 -22.84
C SER A 29 0.25 4.57 -21.81
N PRO A 30 -0.56 5.64 -21.62
CA PRO A 30 -1.56 5.70 -20.57
C PRO A 30 -2.64 4.61 -20.70
N ASP A 31 -2.90 4.17 -21.91
CA ASP A 31 -3.93 3.18 -22.24
C ASP A 31 -3.37 1.74 -22.38
N GLN A 32 -2.07 1.55 -22.07
CA GLN A 32 -1.49 0.21 -21.99
C GLN A 32 -2.12 -0.55 -20.84
N GLU A 33 -2.57 -1.79 -21.13
CA GLU A 33 -3.23 -2.66 -20.15
C GLU A 33 -2.24 -3.27 -19.15
N ILE A 34 -2.69 -3.33 -17.91
CA ILE A 34 -2.16 -4.14 -16.83
C ILE A 34 -3.12 -5.32 -16.65
N VAL A 35 -2.60 -6.53 -16.62
CA VAL A 35 -3.40 -7.76 -16.56
C VAL A 35 -3.05 -8.54 -15.31
N TYR A 36 -4.06 -8.83 -14.49
CA TYR A 36 -3.93 -9.71 -13.34
C TYR A 36 -4.73 -11.00 -13.55
N GLY A 37 -4.02 -12.08 -13.79
CA GLY A 37 -4.61 -13.36 -14.18
C GLY A 37 -5.49 -13.21 -15.43
N ASP A 38 -6.56 -14.01 -15.54
CA ASP A 38 -7.56 -13.86 -16.59
C ASP A 38 -8.78 -13.04 -16.17
N ARG A 39 -8.70 -12.37 -15.02
CA ARG A 39 -9.86 -11.84 -14.30
C ARG A 39 -9.95 -10.33 -14.32
N HIS A 40 -8.83 -9.63 -14.34
CA HIS A 40 -8.81 -8.19 -14.20
C HIS A 40 -7.86 -7.55 -15.20
N ARG A 41 -8.42 -6.57 -15.96
CA ARG A 41 -7.67 -5.75 -16.91
C ARG A 41 -8.01 -4.29 -16.66
N TYR A 42 -7.01 -3.45 -16.61
CA TYR A 42 -7.14 -2.01 -16.44
C TYR A 42 -5.89 -1.32 -16.97
N THR A 43 -5.98 -0.03 -17.26
CA THR A 43 -4.91 0.73 -17.88
C THR A 43 -4.02 1.42 -16.84
N TYR A 44 -2.86 1.95 -17.27
CA TYR A 44 -2.06 2.83 -16.41
C TYR A 44 -2.83 4.07 -15.95
N ARG A 45 -3.74 4.57 -16.76
CA ARG A 45 -4.65 5.66 -16.39
C ARG A 45 -5.55 5.25 -15.22
N ASP A 46 -6.13 4.07 -15.31
CA ASP A 46 -6.97 3.52 -14.24
C ASP A 46 -6.14 3.26 -12.97
N LEU A 47 -4.94 2.70 -13.11
CA LEU A 47 -4.01 2.50 -11.99
C LEU A 47 -3.75 3.83 -11.26
N SER A 48 -3.47 4.92 -11.99
CA SER A 48 -3.23 6.23 -11.38
C SER A 48 -4.43 6.76 -10.59
N GLN A 49 -5.64 6.56 -11.12
CA GLN A 49 -6.86 6.94 -10.40
C GLN A 49 -7.07 6.06 -9.15
N ARG A 50 -6.82 4.76 -9.25
CA ARG A 50 -6.94 3.83 -8.12
C ARG A 50 -5.90 4.13 -7.04
N ILE A 51 -4.67 4.45 -7.40
CA ILE A 51 -3.63 4.92 -6.46
C ILE A 51 -4.10 6.17 -5.71
N SER A 52 -4.70 7.14 -6.41
CA SER A 52 -5.22 8.34 -5.77
C SER A 52 -6.39 8.05 -4.82
N ARG A 53 -7.29 7.15 -5.20
CA ARG A 53 -8.38 6.69 -4.32
C ARG A 53 -7.85 5.99 -3.07
N LEU A 54 -6.88 5.08 -3.24
CA LEU A 54 -6.27 4.38 -2.12
C LEU A 54 -5.56 5.36 -1.18
N ALA A 55 -4.81 6.32 -1.72
CA ALA A 55 -4.15 7.36 -0.93
C ALA A 55 -5.15 8.18 -0.10
N ASN A 56 -6.28 8.62 -0.70
CA ASN A 56 -7.34 9.30 0.04
C ASN A 56 -7.92 8.41 1.14
N GLY A 57 -8.32 7.18 0.79
CA GLY A 57 -8.93 6.26 1.74
C GLY A 57 -8.02 5.94 2.92
N LEU A 58 -6.74 5.65 2.68
CA LEU A 58 -5.77 5.39 3.74
C LEU A 58 -5.57 6.61 4.65
N THR A 59 -5.49 7.81 4.06
CA THR A 59 -5.34 9.07 4.81
C THR A 59 -6.59 9.36 5.64
N GLU A 60 -7.79 9.12 5.10
CA GLU A 60 -9.06 9.25 5.83
C GLU A 60 -9.16 8.26 7.01
N LEU A 61 -8.56 7.08 6.87
CA LEU A 61 -8.44 6.09 7.95
C LEU A 61 -7.31 6.41 8.95
N GLY A 62 -6.60 7.53 8.77
CA GLY A 62 -5.61 8.05 9.70
C GLY A 62 -4.17 7.68 9.36
N ALA A 63 -3.88 7.16 8.16
CA ALA A 63 -2.50 6.95 7.72
C ALA A 63 -1.77 8.29 7.53
N ALA A 64 -0.57 8.40 8.09
CA ALA A 64 0.27 9.59 8.03
C ALA A 64 1.68 9.25 7.53
N ALA A 65 2.43 10.28 7.15
CA ALA A 65 3.83 10.11 6.78
C ALA A 65 4.63 9.55 7.97
N GLY A 66 5.46 8.55 7.69
CA GLY A 66 6.24 7.82 8.70
C GLY A 66 5.54 6.61 9.31
N ASP A 67 4.21 6.46 9.13
CA ASP A 67 3.50 5.26 9.57
C ASP A 67 3.89 4.03 8.74
N THR A 68 3.92 2.88 9.38
CA THR A 68 4.10 1.60 8.67
C THR A 68 2.75 0.95 8.39
N ILE A 69 2.50 0.62 7.13
CA ILE A 69 1.32 -0.11 6.67
C ILE A 69 1.74 -1.48 6.17
N ALA A 70 1.32 -2.53 6.87
CA ALA A 70 1.59 -3.91 6.49
C ALA A 70 0.59 -4.37 5.42
N VAL A 71 1.08 -4.95 4.34
CA VAL A 71 0.24 -5.56 3.30
C VAL A 71 0.44 -7.05 3.29
N PHE A 72 -0.64 -7.78 3.54
CA PHE A 72 -0.69 -9.22 3.65
C PHE A 72 -1.63 -9.79 2.59
N ASP A 73 -1.16 -9.84 1.37
CA ASP A 73 -1.91 -10.28 0.19
C ASP A 73 -1.03 -11.16 -0.71
N TYR A 74 -1.65 -11.77 -1.70
CA TYR A 74 -0.97 -12.36 -2.85
C TYR A 74 -0.44 -11.25 -3.77
N ASP A 75 0.36 -11.60 -4.78
CA ASP A 75 0.84 -10.64 -5.79
C ASP A 75 -0.30 -10.19 -6.71
N SER A 76 -1.26 -9.45 -6.14
CA SER A 76 -2.46 -8.98 -6.83
C SER A 76 -2.29 -7.58 -7.43
N HIS A 77 -3.26 -7.16 -8.27
CA HIS A 77 -3.32 -5.79 -8.76
C HIS A 77 -3.48 -4.78 -7.61
N ARG A 78 -4.15 -5.14 -6.51
CA ARG A 78 -4.30 -4.31 -5.30
C ARG A 78 -2.97 -4.15 -4.57
N TYR A 79 -2.16 -5.20 -4.58
CA TYR A 79 -0.80 -5.11 -4.05
C TYR A 79 0.05 -4.12 -4.84
N LEU A 80 -0.08 -4.13 -6.20
CA LEU A 80 0.58 -3.15 -7.07
C LEU A 80 0.15 -1.71 -6.72
N GLU A 81 -1.13 -1.49 -6.46
CA GLU A 81 -1.65 -0.19 -6.03
C GLU A 81 -1.05 0.26 -4.68
N CYS A 82 -0.91 -0.68 -3.74
CA CYS A 82 -0.27 -0.43 -2.44
C CYS A 82 1.21 -0.05 -2.58
N PHE A 83 1.95 -0.65 -3.52
CA PHE A 83 3.35 -0.30 -3.80
C PHE A 83 3.55 1.16 -4.20
N PHE A 84 2.53 1.78 -4.78
CA PHE A 84 2.57 3.20 -5.13
C PHE A 84 1.91 4.07 -4.07
N ALA A 85 0.65 3.78 -3.70
CA ALA A 85 -0.12 4.65 -2.83
C ALA A 85 0.55 4.87 -1.46
N ILE A 86 1.01 3.79 -0.82
CA ILE A 86 1.58 3.86 0.53
C ILE A 86 2.86 4.71 0.57
N PRO A 87 3.90 4.44 -0.24
CA PRO A 87 5.08 5.30 -0.22
C PRO A 87 4.81 6.73 -0.75
N MET A 88 3.85 6.91 -1.66
CA MET A 88 3.53 8.22 -2.21
C MET A 88 2.85 9.16 -1.20
N ILE A 89 2.20 8.63 -0.16
CA ILE A 89 1.71 9.43 0.98
C ILE A 89 2.77 9.64 2.07
N GLY A 90 3.99 9.13 1.87
CA GLY A 90 5.09 9.22 2.84
C GLY A 90 5.08 8.12 3.91
N ALA A 91 4.19 7.11 3.79
CA ALA A 91 4.14 5.97 4.68
C ALA A 91 5.10 4.85 4.23
N VAL A 92 5.43 3.95 5.13
CA VAL A 92 6.30 2.80 4.88
C VAL A 92 5.46 1.58 4.51
N LEU A 93 5.70 1.02 3.33
CA LEU A 93 5.09 -0.24 2.94
C LEU A 93 5.88 -1.41 3.55
N GLN A 94 5.26 -2.17 4.44
CA GLN A 94 5.78 -3.45 4.91
C GLN A 94 5.12 -4.60 4.12
N THR A 95 5.92 -5.32 3.34
CA THR A 95 5.46 -6.54 2.66
C THR A 95 5.48 -7.72 3.62
N VAL A 96 4.32 -8.34 3.87
CA VAL A 96 4.22 -9.51 4.75
C VAL A 96 4.28 -10.78 3.92
N ASN A 97 5.29 -11.62 4.16
CA ASN A 97 5.39 -12.91 3.49
C ASN A 97 4.41 -13.92 4.13
N TRP A 98 3.37 -14.27 3.38
CA TRP A 98 2.30 -15.18 3.84
C TRP A 98 2.75 -16.64 4.06
N ARG A 99 3.96 -17.00 3.61
CA ARG A 99 4.53 -18.35 3.83
C ARG A 99 5.25 -18.50 5.16
N LEU A 100 5.39 -17.43 5.93
CA LEU A 100 5.99 -17.47 7.26
C LEU A 100 5.05 -18.15 8.27
N SER A 101 5.62 -18.66 9.35
CA SER A 101 4.82 -19.13 10.49
C SER A 101 4.09 -17.95 11.17
N ALA A 102 3.01 -18.25 11.87
CA ALA A 102 2.25 -17.27 12.63
C ALA A 102 3.14 -16.46 13.60
N ASP A 103 4.11 -17.13 14.25
CA ASP A 103 5.06 -16.47 15.16
C ASP A 103 5.97 -15.48 14.43
N GLN A 104 6.45 -15.84 13.26
CA GLN A 104 7.31 -14.97 12.45
C GLN A 104 6.51 -13.79 11.89
N ILE A 105 5.25 -14.00 11.47
CA ILE A 105 4.36 -12.92 11.02
C ILE A 105 4.13 -11.93 12.17
N ALA A 106 3.75 -12.41 13.37
CA ALA A 106 3.58 -11.54 14.52
C ALA A 106 4.85 -10.76 14.88
N TYR A 107 6.01 -11.44 14.80
CA TYR A 107 7.29 -10.78 15.04
C TYR A 107 7.57 -9.67 14.03
N THR A 108 7.40 -9.94 12.72
CA THR A 108 7.73 -8.95 11.67
C THR A 108 6.81 -7.73 11.72
N ILE A 109 5.50 -7.94 11.96
CA ILE A 109 4.52 -6.84 12.10
C ILE A 109 4.87 -5.97 13.31
N ASN A 110 5.16 -6.58 14.48
CA ASN A 110 5.54 -5.84 15.68
C ASN A 110 6.90 -5.14 15.54
N HIS A 111 7.86 -5.78 14.86
CA HIS A 111 9.20 -5.22 14.67
C HIS A 111 9.16 -3.98 13.76
N ALA A 112 8.29 -4.00 12.77
CA ALA A 112 8.06 -2.86 11.88
C ALA A 112 7.13 -1.80 12.49
N GLU A 113 6.58 -2.06 13.68
CA GLU A 113 5.64 -1.18 14.38
C GLU A 113 4.43 -0.80 13.50
N ALA A 114 3.91 -1.74 12.71
CA ALA A 114 2.81 -1.46 11.79
C ALA A 114 1.57 -0.95 12.52
N GLN A 115 1.05 0.20 12.09
CA GLN A 115 -0.16 0.82 12.64
C GLN A 115 -1.42 0.38 11.91
N MET A 116 -1.28 0.02 10.64
CA MET A 116 -2.37 -0.41 9.77
C MET A 116 -2.00 -1.71 9.07
N ILE A 117 -3.00 -2.56 8.84
CA ILE A 117 -2.86 -3.78 8.03
C ILE A 117 -3.88 -3.76 6.90
N ILE A 118 -3.42 -4.01 5.69
CA ILE A 118 -4.25 -4.37 4.54
C ILE A 118 -4.09 -5.87 4.33
N ILE A 119 -5.17 -6.64 4.47
CA ILE A 119 -5.09 -8.10 4.50
C ILE A 119 -6.09 -8.75 3.55
N ASN A 120 -5.64 -9.75 2.80
CA ASN A 120 -6.54 -10.60 2.04
C ASN A 120 -7.35 -11.50 2.98
N VAL A 121 -8.63 -11.65 2.68
CA VAL A 121 -9.59 -12.45 3.44
C VAL A 121 -9.10 -13.87 3.73
N ASP A 122 -8.34 -14.48 2.82
CA ASP A 122 -7.79 -15.83 2.98
C ASP A 122 -6.80 -15.95 4.15
N PHE A 123 -6.22 -14.84 4.60
CA PHE A 123 -5.27 -14.81 5.71
C PHE A 123 -5.88 -14.37 7.04
N LEU A 124 -7.18 -14.07 7.10
CA LEU A 124 -7.85 -13.65 8.34
C LEU A 124 -7.69 -14.68 9.45
N ALA A 125 -7.82 -15.97 9.15
CA ALA A 125 -7.67 -17.03 10.16
C ALA A 125 -6.28 -17.04 10.82
N VAL A 126 -5.21 -16.78 10.03
CA VAL A 126 -3.85 -16.67 10.57
C VAL A 126 -3.74 -15.40 11.42
N MET A 127 -4.30 -14.31 10.96
CA MET A 127 -4.30 -13.02 11.68
C MET A 127 -5.04 -13.14 13.01
N GLU A 128 -6.18 -13.82 13.07
CA GLU A 128 -6.94 -14.07 14.29
C GLU A 128 -6.13 -14.84 15.36
N ASN A 129 -5.30 -15.78 14.93
CA ASN A 129 -4.45 -16.55 15.84
C ASN A 129 -3.34 -15.73 16.49
N ILE A 130 -2.95 -14.62 15.88
CA ILE A 130 -1.88 -13.74 16.39
C ILE A 130 -2.38 -12.39 16.88
N TRP A 131 -3.68 -12.11 16.74
CA TRP A 131 -4.26 -10.78 16.96
C TRP A 131 -3.89 -10.17 18.31
N ASP A 132 -4.05 -10.95 19.39
CA ASP A 132 -3.76 -10.51 20.76
C ASP A 132 -2.26 -10.24 21.01
N ARG A 133 -1.40 -10.61 20.07
CA ARG A 133 0.05 -10.42 20.14
C ARG A 133 0.53 -9.18 19.38
N LEU A 134 -0.35 -8.58 18.58
CA LEU A 134 -0.04 -7.37 17.82
C LEU A 134 -0.20 -6.14 18.72
N LYS A 135 0.86 -5.32 18.80
CA LYS A 135 0.97 -4.25 19.80
C LYS A 135 0.59 -2.88 19.26
N THR A 136 0.80 -2.65 17.96
CA THR A 136 0.72 -1.32 17.35
C THR A 136 -0.41 -1.17 16.35
N VAL A 137 -0.96 -2.28 15.87
CA VAL A 137 -2.01 -2.29 14.84
C VAL A 137 -3.31 -1.72 15.40
N LYS A 138 -3.83 -0.70 14.73
CA LYS A 138 -5.07 0.00 15.10
C LYS A 138 -6.15 -0.12 14.02
N THR A 139 -5.75 -0.26 12.76
CA THR A 139 -6.64 -0.20 11.62
C THR A 139 -6.44 -1.42 10.73
N VAL A 140 -7.54 -2.07 10.35
CA VAL A 140 -7.52 -3.23 9.45
C VAL A 140 -8.44 -2.98 8.26
N VAL A 141 -7.88 -3.06 7.06
CA VAL A 141 -8.59 -3.03 5.79
C VAL A 141 -8.54 -4.42 5.18
N VAL A 142 -9.68 -4.98 4.82
CA VAL A 142 -9.75 -6.34 4.27
C VAL A 142 -9.92 -6.29 2.75
N ILE A 143 -9.09 -7.04 2.05
CA ILE A 143 -9.26 -7.34 0.64
C ILE A 143 -10.18 -8.55 0.56
N ALA A 144 -11.44 -8.34 0.20
CA ALA A 144 -12.40 -9.40 -0.04
C ALA A 144 -12.71 -9.48 -1.54
N GLU A 145 -12.63 -10.68 -2.10
CA GLU A 145 -13.17 -10.94 -3.43
C GLU A 145 -14.67 -11.29 -3.33
N LYS A 146 -15.16 -12.13 -4.18
CA LYS A 146 -16.57 -12.56 -4.19
C LYS A 146 -16.92 -13.28 -2.89
N GLY A 147 -17.86 -12.74 -2.14
CA GLY A 147 -18.37 -13.37 -0.90
C GLY A 147 -18.36 -12.47 0.33
N GLY A 148 -17.70 -11.30 0.23
CA GLY A 148 -17.63 -10.37 1.35
C GLY A 148 -16.66 -10.81 2.46
N ILE A 149 -16.69 -10.08 3.57
CA ILE A 149 -15.85 -10.37 4.74
C ILE A 149 -16.59 -11.39 5.61
N PRO A 150 -15.98 -12.54 5.95
CA PRO A 150 -16.58 -13.51 6.87
C PRO A 150 -16.66 -12.94 8.29
N ASP A 151 -17.45 -13.58 9.14
CA ASP A 151 -17.43 -13.27 10.57
C ASP A 151 -16.01 -13.42 11.12
N THR A 152 -15.54 -12.37 11.76
CA THR A 152 -14.18 -12.31 12.33
C THR A 152 -14.19 -11.55 13.65
N LYS A 153 -13.32 -11.95 14.58
CA LYS A 153 -13.09 -11.21 15.84
C LYS A 153 -12.20 -9.99 15.67
N ILE A 154 -11.59 -9.83 14.50
CA ILE A 154 -10.74 -8.68 14.20
C ILE A 154 -11.63 -7.48 13.88
N GLY A 155 -11.35 -6.34 14.49
CA GLY A 155 -12.04 -5.08 14.19
C GLY A 155 -11.71 -4.57 12.79
N VAL A 156 -12.47 -5.03 11.78
CA VAL A 156 -12.32 -4.56 10.40
C VAL A 156 -12.95 -3.18 10.26
N VAL A 157 -12.17 -2.21 9.76
CA VAL A 157 -12.63 -0.83 9.57
C VAL A 157 -13.23 -0.62 8.19
N ALA A 158 -12.66 -1.24 7.16
CA ALA A 158 -13.11 -1.09 5.79
C ALA A 158 -12.83 -2.33 4.94
N GLU A 159 -13.64 -2.51 3.90
CA GLU A 159 -13.32 -3.38 2.77
C GLU A 159 -12.58 -2.56 1.69
N PHE A 160 -11.56 -3.13 1.07
CA PHE A 160 -10.63 -2.42 0.18
C PHE A 160 -11.32 -1.74 -1.01
N GLU A 161 -12.16 -2.47 -1.77
CA GLU A 161 -12.85 -1.90 -2.94
C GLU A 161 -13.95 -0.91 -2.52
N GLY A 162 -14.60 -1.13 -1.39
CA GLY A 162 -15.55 -0.20 -0.80
C GLY A 162 -14.89 1.12 -0.41
N LEU A 163 -13.71 1.05 0.23
CA LEU A 163 -12.89 2.22 0.54
C LEU A 163 -12.49 2.96 -0.74
N MET A 164 -12.08 2.23 -1.77
CA MET A 164 -11.71 2.80 -3.07
C MET A 164 -12.88 3.52 -3.75
N GLN A 165 -14.09 2.93 -3.69
CA GLN A 165 -15.28 3.51 -4.30
C GLN A 165 -15.76 4.80 -3.61
N SER A 166 -15.63 4.88 -2.30
CA SER A 166 -16.02 6.05 -1.51
C SER A 166 -15.01 7.20 -1.60
N SER A 167 -13.76 6.93 -2.01
CA SER A 167 -12.66 7.89 -2.01
C SER A 167 -12.52 8.63 -3.34
N SER A 168 -12.04 9.88 -3.30
CA SER A 168 -11.78 10.70 -4.49
C SER A 168 -10.70 10.09 -5.39
N ALA A 169 -10.89 10.18 -6.71
CA ALA A 169 -9.89 9.77 -7.71
C ALA A 169 -8.77 10.80 -7.91
N SER A 170 -8.75 11.87 -7.12
CA SER A 170 -7.71 12.91 -7.16
C SER A 170 -7.10 13.05 -5.77
N PHE A 171 -5.78 12.98 -5.70
CA PHE A 171 -4.98 13.17 -4.50
C PHE A 171 -3.76 14.03 -4.81
N GLN A 172 -3.45 14.99 -3.95
CA GLN A 172 -2.27 15.82 -4.11
C GLN A 172 -1.11 15.20 -3.32
N PHE A 173 -0.31 14.41 -4.01
CA PHE A 173 0.90 13.80 -3.42
C PHE A 173 1.95 14.85 -3.12
N ALA A 174 2.48 14.82 -1.91
CA ALA A 174 3.58 15.69 -1.50
C ALA A 174 4.84 15.43 -2.35
N ASP A 175 5.71 16.45 -2.43
CA ASP A 175 7.06 16.27 -2.97
C ASP A 175 7.95 15.73 -1.86
N LEU A 176 8.14 14.40 -1.91
CA LEU A 176 9.00 13.69 -0.98
C LEU A 176 10.46 13.72 -1.46
N ASP A 177 11.38 13.63 -0.51
CA ASP A 177 12.81 13.44 -0.77
C ASP A 177 13.14 11.93 -0.71
N GLU A 178 14.14 11.47 -1.49
CA GLU A 178 14.60 10.07 -1.48
C GLU A 178 15.22 9.64 -0.13
N ASN A 179 15.48 10.58 0.75
CA ASN A 179 16.00 10.35 2.10
C ASN A 179 14.93 10.46 3.18
N THR A 180 13.63 10.53 2.78
CA THR A 180 12.51 10.62 3.71
C THR A 180 12.19 9.25 4.31
#